data_a9b19ea3c889807ca08414aed4cb1774
#
_entry.id   a9b19ea3c889807ca08414aed4cb1774
#
_cell.length_a   1.000
_cell.length_b   1.000
_cell.length_c   1.000
_cell.angle_alpha   90.00
_cell.angle_beta   90.00
_cell.angle_gamma   90.00
#
_symmetry.space_group_name_H-M   'P 1'
#
loop_
_entity.id
_entity.type
_entity.pdbx_description
1 polymer ?
#
loop_
_entity_poly.entity_id
_entity_poly.type
_entity_poly.pdbx_seq_one_letter_code
_entity_poly.pdbx_strand_id
1 'polypeptide(L)'
;MHELLRVSPGFSLASIDSSATPGFVGGKKEGAASLAAGATELAELQEKLFAESRFGGTRSVLLVLQAMDTAGKGGIVDHVLGEANPQGIQAFSFKAPTEEERAHDFLWRIRPHLPQPGYIGVFDRSHYEDVLIHRVRGFSAPEVIEERYGIIADFERELVAAGTTIIKVMLHISADEQKARLRERLDRPDKNWKYNPGDVDERQHWDAYQEAYQIALTRTSTPDAPWYVVPADHKWYARWAVQGLLLDALRTLDPQWPAADYDVDAEKERLAAT
;
A
#
# COMPACT_ATOMS: atom_id res chain seq x y z
N MET A 1 -11.80 -4.38 -12.59
CA MET A 1 -11.51 -4.82 -11.22
C MET A 1 -11.48 -3.64 -10.24
N HIS A 2 -10.78 -2.57 -10.52
CA HIS A 2 -10.60 -1.43 -9.57
C HIS A 2 -11.92 -0.84 -9.11
N GLU A 3 -12.87 -0.63 -10.01
CA GLU A 3 -14.18 -0.07 -9.68
C GLU A 3 -14.95 -0.92 -8.64
N LEU A 4 -14.72 -2.25 -8.63
CA LEU A 4 -15.34 -3.15 -7.66
C LEU A 4 -14.75 -3.06 -6.26
N LEU A 5 -13.52 -2.55 -6.13
CA LEU A 5 -12.79 -2.41 -4.88
C LEU A 5 -12.76 -0.98 -4.38
N ARG A 6 -13.11 -0.02 -5.25
CA ARG A 6 -13.01 1.42 -4.96
C ARG A 6 -14.09 1.88 -4.00
N VAL A 7 -13.68 2.66 -3.01
CA VAL A 7 -14.61 3.34 -2.11
C VAL A 7 -15.32 4.47 -2.86
N SER A 8 -16.64 4.34 -2.98
CA SER A 8 -17.52 5.27 -3.68
C SER A 8 -18.53 5.92 -2.72
N PRO A 9 -19.25 6.97 -3.12
CA PRO A 9 -20.34 7.53 -2.32
C PRO A 9 -21.35 6.46 -1.86
N GLY A 10 -21.67 6.44 -0.58
CA GLY A 10 -22.56 5.44 0.02
C GLY A 10 -21.88 4.11 0.37
N PHE A 11 -20.55 4.02 0.28
CA PHE A 11 -19.79 2.83 0.67
C PHE A 11 -20.04 2.43 2.13
N SER A 12 -20.19 1.12 2.36
CA SER A 12 -20.29 0.51 3.69
C SER A 12 -19.30 -0.63 3.83
N LEU A 13 -18.34 -0.50 4.74
CA LEU A 13 -17.35 -1.52 5.03
C LEU A 13 -18.00 -2.82 5.54
N ALA A 14 -19.08 -2.70 6.33
CA ALA A 14 -19.83 -3.83 6.86
C ALA A 14 -20.54 -4.68 5.77
N SER A 15 -20.70 -4.14 4.56
CA SER A 15 -21.27 -4.89 3.44
C SER A 15 -20.24 -5.69 2.64
N ILE A 16 -18.96 -5.55 2.93
CA ILE A 16 -17.89 -6.23 2.21
C ILE A 16 -17.66 -7.62 2.81
N ASP A 17 -17.86 -8.66 2.02
CA ASP A 17 -17.43 -10.00 2.37
C ASP A 17 -15.91 -10.12 2.21
N SER A 18 -15.20 -10.29 3.33
CA SER A 18 -13.74 -10.40 3.39
C SER A 18 -13.18 -11.65 2.70
N SER A 19 -14.04 -12.64 2.41
CA SER A 19 -13.71 -13.87 1.68
C SER A 19 -14.04 -13.82 0.19
N ALA A 20 -14.72 -12.77 -0.26
CA ALA A 20 -15.07 -12.60 -1.67
C ALA A 20 -13.84 -12.37 -2.56
N THR A 21 -14.00 -12.64 -3.86
CA THR A 21 -12.95 -12.46 -4.88
C THR A 21 -13.46 -11.65 -6.07
N PRO A 22 -13.93 -10.40 -5.84
CA PRO A 22 -14.56 -9.60 -6.91
C PRO A 22 -13.60 -9.38 -8.08
N GLY A 23 -14.13 -9.60 -9.30
CA GLY A 23 -13.36 -9.44 -10.53
C GLY A 23 -12.39 -10.57 -10.87
N PHE A 24 -12.32 -11.63 -10.05
CA PHE A 24 -11.50 -12.81 -10.32
C PHE A 24 -12.37 -14.06 -10.53
N VAL A 25 -12.08 -14.81 -11.58
CA VAL A 25 -12.71 -16.09 -11.86
C VAL A 25 -11.67 -17.19 -11.69
N GLY A 26 -11.91 -18.10 -10.75
CA GLY A 26 -10.98 -19.20 -10.42
C GLY A 26 -10.69 -19.27 -8.93
N GLY A 27 -9.68 -20.06 -8.57
CA GLY A 27 -9.26 -20.29 -7.20
C GLY A 27 -7.79 -19.91 -6.96
N LYS A 28 -7.24 -20.43 -5.86
CA LYS A 28 -5.87 -20.15 -5.41
C LYS A 28 -4.82 -20.47 -6.49
N LYS A 29 -5.01 -21.56 -7.27
CA LYS A 29 -4.02 -21.98 -8.28
C LYS A 29 -3.97 -20.98 -9.44
N GLU A 30 -5.13 -20.60 -9.94
CA GLU A 30 -5.28 -19.63 -11.03
C GLU A 30 -4.83 -18.24 -10.57
N GLY A 31 -5.13 -17.86 -9.33
CA GLY A 31 -4.66 -16.60 -8.74
C GLY A 31 -3.15 -16.52 -8.61
N ALA A 32 -2.49 -17.61 -8.18
CA ALA A 32 -1.03 -17.67 -8.12
C ALA A 32 -0.39 -17.60 -9.52
N ALA A 33 -0.98 -18.27 -10.52
CA ALA A 33 -0.50 -18.20 -11.90
C ALA A 33 -0.65 -16.79 -12.49
N SER A 34 -1.79 -16.12 -12.23
CA SER A 34 -2.04 -14.76 -12.68
C SER A 34 -1.08 -13.75 -12.02
N LEU A 35 -0.81 -13.92 -10.71
CA LEU A 35 0.17 -13.11 -9.99
C LEU A 35 1.57 -13.24 -10.60
N ALA A 36 2.00 -14.47 -10.87
CA ALA A 36 3.30 -14.73 -11.50
C ALA A 36 3.38 -14.13 -12.92
N ALA A 37 2.32 -14.23 -13.70
CA ALA A 37 2.28 -13.66 -15.05
C ALA A 37 2.39 -12.11 -15.03
N GLY A 38 1.78 -11.45 -14.04
CA GLY A 38 1.87 -9.99 -13.89
C GLY A 38 3.20 -9.48 -13.33
N ALA A 39 4.03 -10.34 -12.72
CA ALA A 39 5.27 -9.93 -12.06
C ALA A 39 6.30 -9.35 -13.05
N THR A 40 6.45 -9.96 -14.23
CA THR A 40 7.38 -9.50 -15.27
C THR A 40 7.02 -8.11 -15.78
N GLU A 41 5.74 -7.88 -16.07
CA GLU A 41 5.26 -6.56 -16.52
C GLU A 41 5.43 -5.50 -15.43
N LEU A 42 5.12 -5.87 -14.17
CA LEU A 42 5.31 -4.97 -13.03
C LEU A 42 6.77 -4.54 -12.89
N ALA A 43 7.70 -5.50 -12.99
CA ALA A 43 9.14 -5.23 -12.92
C ALA A 43 9.60 -4.32 -14.05
N GLU A 44 9.17 -4.57 -15.30
CA GLU A 44 9.52 -3.74 -16.45
C GLU A 44 9.00 -2.31 -16.32
N LEU A 45 7.73 -2.13 -15.95
CA LEU A 45 7.14 -0.80 -15.78
C LEU A 45 7.80 -0.03 -14.62
N GLN A 46 8.13 -0.74 -13.53
CA GLN A 46 8.85 -0.14 -12.40
C GLN A 46 10.27 0.29 -12.82
N GLU A 47 10.99 -0.52 -13.59
CA GLU A 47 12.32 -0.19 -14.04
C GLU A 47 12.32 1.00 -15.02
N LYS A 48 11.34 1.10 -15.91
CA LYS A 48 11.12 2.27 -16.76
C LYS A 48 10.89 3.53 -15.94
N LEU A 49 10.01 3.47 -14.92
CA LEU A 49 9.76 4.60 -14.03
C LEU A 49 11.04 5.05 -13.31
N PHE A 50 11.84 4.10 -12.84
CA PHE A 50 13.11 4.39 -12.20
C PHE A 50 14.13 4.99 -13.18
N ALA A 51 14.23 4.44 -14.40
CA ALA A 51 15.11 4.95 -15.43
C ALA A 51 14.77 6.40 -15.82
N GLU A 52 13.49 6.72 -16.01
CA GLU A 52 13.04 8.11 -16.29
C GLU A 52 13.56 9.12 -15.27
N SER A 53 13.60 8.76 -13.99
CA SER A 53 14.06 9.67 -12.94
C SER A 53 15.54 10.05 -13.07
N ARG A 54 16.35 9.21 -13.71
CA ARG A 54 17.75 9.50 -13.98
C ARG A 54 17.94 10.56 -15.06
N PHE A 55 16.90 10.83 -15.84
CA PHE A 55 16.85 11.83 -16.90
C PHE A 55 15.87 12.97 -16.60
N GLY A 56 15.61 13.21 -15.32
CA GLY A 56 14.80 14.37 -14.86
C GLY A 56 13.29 14.09 -14.70
N GLY A 57 12.85 12.82 -14.82
CA GLY A 57 11.48 12.45 -14.49
C GLY A 57 11.17 12.68 -13.01
N THR A 58 9.99 13.23 -12.71
CA THR A 58 9.57 13.58 -11.33
C THR A 58 8.49 12.69 -10.76
N ARG A 59 7.98 11.75 -11.55
CA ARG A 59 6.86 10.88 -11.17
C ARG A 59 7.29 9.82 -10.16
N SER A 60 6.38 9.45 -9.27
CA SER A 60 6.56 8.36 -8.32
C SER A 60 5.22 7.68 -8.02
N VAL A 61 5.24 6.54 -7.37
CA VAL A 61 4.05 5.84 -6.88
C VAL A 61 4.16 5.66 -5.38
N LEU A 62 3.08 5.88 -4.63
CA LEU A 62 2.98 5.60 -3.21
C LEU A 62 1.85 4.59 -2.97
N LEU A 63 2.20 3.38 -2.56
CA LEU A 63 1.27 2.36 -2.09
C LEU A 63 1.13 2.46 -0.56
N VAL A 64 -0.03 2.87 -0.09
CA VAL A 64 -0.39 2.89 1.34
C VAL A 64 -1.14 1.62 1.68
N LEU A 65 -0.61 0.82 2.60
CA LEU A 65 -1.25 -0.41 3.09
C LEU A 65 -1.75 -0.21 4.51
N GLN A 66 -3.06 -0.25 4.69
CA GLN A 66 -3.71 -0.25 5.99
C GLN A 66 -4.52 -1.53 6.20
N ALA A 67 -4.54 -2.03 7.41
CA ALA A 67 -5.29 -3.23 7.77
C ALA A 67 -5.25 -3.47 9.27
N MET A 68 -6.20 -4.24 9.77
CA MET A 68 -6.08 -4.92 11.06
C MET A 68 -4.83 -5.81 11.07
N ASP A 69 -4.34 -6.14 12.27
CA ASP A 69 -3.16 -7.00 12.39
C ASP A 69 -3.41 -8.37 11.75
N THR A 70 -2.34 -8.96 11.23
CA THR A 70 -2.31 -10.23 10.50
C THR A 70 -3.03 -10.25 9.14
N ALA A 71 -3.64 -9.16 8.67
CA ALA A 71 -4.36 -9.14 7.39
C ALA A 71 -3.46 -9.44 6.17
N GLY A 72 -2.14 -9.25 6.27
CA GLY A 72 -1.21 -9.69 5.24
C GLY A 72 -0.37 -8.61 4.58
N LYS A 73 -0.28 -7.40 5.17
CA LYS A 73 0.51 -6.28 4.65
C LYS A 73 1.93 -6.67 4.20
N GLY A 74 2.73 -7.28 5.08
CA GLY A 74 4.07 -7.75 4.73
C GLY A 74 4.08 -8.78 3.58
N GLY A 75 3.04 -9.63 3.47
CA GLY A 75 2.91 -10.58 2.37
C GLY A 75 2.58 -9.90 1.02
N ILE A 76 2.02 -8.68 1.02
CA ILE A 76 1.91 -7.86 -0.19
C ILE A 76 3.31 -7.41 -0.63
N VAL A 77 4.11 -6.85 0.28
CA VAL A 77 5.47 -6.40 -0.04
C VAL A 77 6.29 -7.57 -0.61
N ASP A 78 6.31 -8.71 0.09
CA ASP A 78 7.11 -9.88 -0.28
C ASP A 78 6.72 -10.48 -1.65
N HIS A 79 5.42 -10.58 -1.95
CA HIS A 79 4.93 -11.37 -3.10
C HIS A 79 4.46 -10.51 -4.29
N VAL A 80 4.24 -9.22 -4.09
CA VAL A 80 3.84 -8.32 -5.18
C VAL A 80 5.04 -7.56 -5.72
N LEU A 81 5.94 -7.12 -4.82
CA LEU A 81 7.10 -6.31 -5.20
C LEU A 81 8.42 -7.08 -5.17
N GLY A 82 8.43 -8.34 -4.68
CA GLY A 82 9.64 -9.13 -4.53
C GLY A 82 10.38 -9.44 -5.84
N GLU A 83 9.70 -9.40 -6.97
CA GLU A 83 10.30 -9.59 -8.31
C GLU A 83 10.71 -8.26 -8.98
N ALA A 84 10.36 -7.11 -8.41
CA ALA A 84 10.75 -5.80 -8.93
C ALA A 84 12.19 -5.46 -8.55
N ASN A 85 12.82 -4.56 -9.32
CA ASN A 85 14.17 -4.10 -9.02
C ASN A 85 14.21 -3.35 -7.67
N PRO A 86 14.95 -3.85 -6.68
CA PRO A 86 14.96 -3.26 -5.35
C PRO A 86 15.51 -1.82 -5.32
N GLN A 87 16.29 -1.40 -6.32
CA GLN A 87 16.79 -0.02 -6.42
C GLN A 87 15.67 1.02 -6.64
N GLY A 88 14.53 0.60 -7.16
CA GLY A 88 13.38 1.48 -7.38
C GLY A 88 12.24 1.26 -6.38
N ILE A 89 12.47 0.55 -5.28
CA ILE A 89 11.47 0.28 -4.23
C ILE A 89 11.93 0.87 -2.89
N GLN A 90 11.04 1.59 -2.23
CA GLN A 90 11.25 2.12 -0.88
C GLN A 90 10.11 1.65 0.03
N ALA A 91 10.36 0.63 0.85
CA ALA A 91 9.37 0.13 1.80
C ALA A 91 9.67 0.65 3.21
N PHE A 92 8.66 1.20 3.87
CA PHE A 92 8.77 1.65 5.24
C PHE A 92 7.58 1.17 6.08
N SER A 93 7.87 0.65 7.27
CA SER A 93 6.85 0.17 8.22
C SER A 93 6.77 1.11 9.41
N PHE A 94 5.66 1.82 9.54
CA PHE A 94 5.43 2.75 10.65
C PHE A 94 5.03 1.99 11.92
N LYS A 95 5.79 2.22 12.98
CA LYS A 95 5.52 1.70 14.32
C LYS A 95 4.97 2.81 15.21
N ALA A 96 4.77 2.51 16.48
CA ALA A 96 4.43 3.54 17.48
C ALA A 96 5.46 4.70 17.37
N PRO A 97 5.00 5.95 17.41
CA PRO A 97 5.88 7.11 17.26
C PRO A 97 6.87 7.20 18.44
N THR A 98 8.09 7.60 18.13
CA THR A 98 9.14 7.91 19.12
C THR A 98 8.75 9.15 19.93
N GLU A 99 9.53 9.46 20.96
CA GLU A 99 9.33 10.67 21.76
C GLU A 99 9.53 11.94 20.92
N GLU A 100 10.54 11.95 20.07
CA GLU A 100 10.82 13.03 19.12
C GLU A 100 9.67 13.20 18.11
N GLU A 101 9.21 12.11 17.48
CA GLU A 101 8.11 12.15 16.53
C GLU A 101 6.81 12.69 17.15
N ARG A 102 6.55 12.41 18.43
CA ARG A 102 5.40 12.95 19.17
C ARG A 102 5.49 14.45 19.49
N ALA A 103 6.69 15.02 19.48
CA ALA A 103 6.90 16.45 19.69
C ALA A 103 6.58 17.30 18.45
N HIS A 104 6.38 16.67 17.30
CA HIS A 104 6.05 17.30 16.02
C HIS A 104 4.61 17.00 15.57
N ASP A 105 4.17 17.63 14.48
CA ASP A 105 2.92 17.27 13.81
C ASP A 105 2.99 15.84 13.28
N PHE A 106 1.84 15.18 13.16
CA PHE A 106 1.79 13.75 12.83
C PHE A 106 2.31 13.41 11.42
N LEU A 107 2.38 14.38 10.49
CA LEU A 107 2.95 14.20 9.16
C LEU A 107 4.47 14.38 9.14
N TRP A 108 5.07 14.95 10.19
CA TRP A 108 6.51 15.16 10.25
C TRP A 108 7.30 13.87 10.04
N ARG A 109 6.91 12.80 10.70
CA ARG A 109 7.55 11.47 10.56
C ARG A 109 7.27 10.77 9.22
N ILE A 110 6.24 11.22 8.50
CA ILE A 110 5.83 10.66 7.21
C ILE A 110 6.66 11.22 6.06
N ARG A 111 6.89 12.55 6.08
CA ARG A 111 7.55 13.29 5.00
C ARG A 111 8.92 12.75 4.60
N PRO A 112 9.84 12.34 5.52
CA PRO A 112 11.15 11.79 5.15
C PRO A 112 11.10 10.45 4.42
N HIS A 113 9.97 9.73 4.47
CA HIS A 113 9.80 8.41 3.89
C HIS A 113 8.99 8.42 2.59
N LEU A 114 8.58 9.59 2.11
CA LEU A 114 7.90 9.73 0.83
C LEU A 114 8.80 9.23 -0.31
N PRO A 115 8.20 8.58 -1.35
CA PRO A 115 8.98 8.07 -2.46
C PRO A 115 9.68 9.21 -3.20
N GLN A 116 10.94 9.00 -3.50
CA GLN A 116 11.68 9.88 -4.41
C GLN A 116 11.17 9.71 -5.86
N PRO A 117 11.45 10.66 -6.76
CA PRO A 117 11.18 10.49 -8.18
C PRO A 117 11.71 9.15 -8.72
N GLY A 118 10.89 8.43 -9.47
CA GLY A 118 11.21 7.12 -10.03
C GLY A 118 10.96 5.92 -9.11
N TYR A 119 10.59 6.17 -7.86
CA TYR A 119 10.41 5.09 -6.89
C TYR A 119 8.94 4.69 -6.70
N ILE A 120 8.75 3.41 -6.37
CA ILE A 120 7.53 2.94 -5.73
C ILE A 120 7.77 2.91 -4.22
N GLY A 121 7.16 3.86 -3.50
CA GLY A 121 7.12 3.87 -2.05
C GLY A 121 6.04 2.93 -1.53
N VAL A 122 6.33 2.19 -0.46
CA VAL A 122 5.34 1.33 0.19
C VAL A 122 5.29 1.65 1.66
N PHE A 123 4.14 2.05 2.15
CA PHE A 123 3.87 2.29 3.55
C PHE A 123 3.11 1.11 4.16
N ASP A 124 3.77 0.30 5.01
CA ASP A 124 3.09 -0.64 5.90
C ASP A 124 2.66 0.12 7.15
N ARG A 125 1.36 0.41 7.27
CA ARG A 125 0.77 1.49 8.06
C ARG A 125 1.22 2.86 7.54
N SER A 126 0.68 3.94 8.09
CA SER A 126 0.97 5.28 7.55
C SER A 126 0.50 6.38 8.52
N HIS A 127 0.38 7.60 8.01
CA HIS A 127 -0.29 8.73 8.67
C HIS A 127 -1.77 8.47 9.05
N TYR A 128 -2.37 7.42 8.51
CA TYR A 128 -3.73 7.00 8.90
C TYR A 128 -3.82 6.42 10.30
N GLU A 129 -2.70 5.96 10.90
CA GLU A 129 -2.70 5.54 12.31
C GLU A 129 -3.21 6.66 13.23
N ASP A 130 -2.96 7.92 12.88
CA ASP A 130 -3.35 9.10 13.64
C ASP A 130 -4.86 9.42 13.60
N VAL A 131 -5.63 8.72 12.78
CA VAL A 131 -7.10 8.74 12.74
C VAL A 131 -7.73 7.35 13.00
N LEU A 132 -6.92 6.30 13.06
CA LEU A 132 -7.34 4.93 13.36
C LEU A 132 -7.10 4.60 14.83
N ILE A 133 -5.88 4.20 15.21
CA ILE A 133 -5.59 3.84 16.61
C ILE A 133 -5.77 5.01 17.56
N HIS A 134 -5.46 6.24 17.14
CA HIS A 134 -5.68 7.42 17.98
C HIS A 134 -7.14 7.61 18.33
N ARG A 135 -8.08 7.31 17.40
CA ARG A 135 -9.52 7.32 17.65
C ARG A 135 -9.93 6.19 18.58
N VAL A 136 -9.50 4.95 18.27
CA VAL A 136 -9.90 3.74 19.00
C VAL A 136 -9.39 3.76 20.44
N ARG A 137 -8.16 4.22 20.66
CA ARG A 137 -7.51 4.24 21.98
C ARG A 137 -7.62 5.59 22.70
N GLY A 138 -8.24 6.58 22.08
CA GLY A 138 -8.40 7.91 22.69
C GLY A 138 -7.06 8.65 22.89
N PHE A 139 -6.06 8.42 22.05
CA PHE A 139 -4.75 9.09 22.15
C PHE A 139 -4.80 10.57 21.76
N SER A 140 -5.82 10.98 21.03
CA SER A 140 -6.09 12.37 20.66
C SER A 140 -7.54 12.70 20.93
N ALA A 141 -7.83 13.98 21.21
CA ALA A 141 -9.20 14.47 21.38
C ALA A 141 -10.01 14.29 20.08
N PRO A 142 -11.32 14.03 20.15
CA PRO A 142 -12.15 13.82 18.96
C PRO A 142 -12.06 14.97 17.96
N GLU A 143 -12.01 16.21 18.41
CA GLU A 143 -11.93 17.41 17.58
C GLU A 143 -10.63 17.44 16.76
N VAL A 144 -9.51 17.04 17.37
CA VAL A 144 -8.20 16.93 16.71
C VAL A 144 -8.24 15.84 15.62
N ILE A 145 -8.89 14.71 15.89
CA ILE A 145 -9.05 13.63 14.91
C ILE A 145 -9.92 14.09 13.73
N GLU A 146 -10.99 14.84 14.01
CA GLU A 146 -11.85 15.40 12.96
C GLU A 146 -11.10 16.34 12.02
N GLU A 147 -10.22 17.19 12.54
CA GLU A 147 -9.36 18.07 11.74
C GLU A 147 -8.36 17.28 10.89
N ARG A 148 -7.81 16.18 11.41
CA ARG A 148 -6.80 15.36 10.71
C ARG A 148 -7.29 14.79 9.40
N TYR A 149 -8.57 14.46 9.23
CA TYR A 149 -9.09 13.97 7.94
C TYR A 149 -8.91 15.01 6.83
N GLY A 150 -9.15 16.29 7.13
CA GLY A 150 -8.91 17.38 6.20
C GLY A 150 -7.42 17.55 5.89
N ILE A 151 -6.58 17.55 6.92
CA ILE A 151 -5.11 17.68 6.78
C ILE A 151 -4.54 16.53 5.94
N ILE A 152 -5.01 15.29 6.13
CA ILE A 152 -4.61 14.13 5.32
C ILE A 152 -5.01 14.33 3.85
N ALA A 153 -6.24 14.75 3.59
CA ALA A 153 -6.70 14.96 2.21
C ALA A 153 -5.92 16.08 1.49
N ASP A 154 -5.56 17.15 2.21
CA ASP A 154 -4.74 18.24 1.67
C ASP A 154 -3.31 17.78 1.41
N PHE A 155 -2.70 17.05 2.33
CA PHE A 155 -1.38 16.46 2.17
C PHE A 155 -1.29 15.53 0.96
N GLU A 156 -2.27 14.62 0.80
CA GLU A 156 -2.32 13.72 -0.36
C GLU A 156 -2.50 14.50 -1.68
N ARG A 157 -3.30 15.58 -1.67
CA ARG A 157 -3.46 16.45 -2.84
C ARG A 157 -2.15 17.15 -3.21
N GLU A 158 -1.36 17.59 -2.23
CA GLU A 158 -0.02 18.17 -2.46
C GLU A 158 0.90 17.14 -3.13
N LEU A 159 0.89 15.88 -2.67
CA LEU A 159 1.71 14.81 -3.25
C LEU A 159 1.29 14.49 -4.69
N VAL A 160 -0.01 14.42 -4.96
CA VAL A 160 -0.52 14.20 -6.32
C VAL A 160 -0.12 15.35 -7.23
N ALA A 161 -0.26 16.59 -6.78
CA ALA A 161 0.15 17.77 -7.55
C ALA A 161 1.66 17.79 -7.83
N ALA A 162 2.47 17.18 -6.96
CA ALA A 162 3.92 17.01 -7.13
C ALA A 162 4.32 15.82 -8.04
N GLY A 163 3.35 15.05 -8.56
CA GLY A 163 3.60 13.94 -9.49
C GLY A 163 3.61 12.55 -8.85
N THR A 164 3.16 12.42 -7.59
CA THR A 164 3.03 11.12 -6.94
C THR A 164 1.66 10.50 -7.18
N THR A 165 1.61 9.33 -7.80
CA THR A 165 0.36 8.54 -7.88
C THR A 165 0.16 7.79 -6.57
N ILE A 166 -0.97 8.02 -5.89
CA ILE A 166 -1.27 7.42 -4.59
C ILE A 166 -2.29 6.29 -4.76
N ILE A 167 -1.94 5.11 -4.26
CA ILE A 167 -2.81 3.93 -4.20
C ILE A 167 -3.02 3.59 -2.73
N LYS A 168 -4.23 3.76 -2.22
CA LYS A 168 -4.55 3.45 -0.83
C LYS A 168 -5.34 2.15 -0.74
N VAL A 169 -4.80 1.18 -0.03
CA VAL A 169 -5.40 -0.15 0.12
C VAL A 169 -5.69 -0.45 1.59
N MET A 170 -6.94 -0.74 1.89
CA MET A 170 -7.34 -1.38 3.14
C MET A 170 -7.53 -2.88 2.88
N LEU A 171 -6.66 -3.72 3.49
CA LEU A 171 -6.84 -5.17 3.47
C LEU A 171 -7.91 -5.55 4.49
N HIS A 172 -9.09 -5.92 4.01
CA HIS A 172 -10.23 -6.25 4.86
C HIS A 172 -10.24 -7.75 5.19
N ILE A 173 -10.01 -8.07 6.46
CA ILE A 173 -9.98 -9.43 7.00
C ILE A 173 -11.14 -9.64 7.97
N SER A 174 -11.67 -10.86 8.05
CA SER A 174 -12.64 -11.23 9.09
C SER A 174 -11.97 -11.41 10.47
N ALA A 175 -12.76 -11.26 11.52
CA ALA A 175 -12.29 -11.51 12.89
C ALA A 175 -11.87 -12.98 13.09
N ASP A 176 -12.55 -13.90 12.43
CA ASP A 176 -12.25 -15.33 12.53
C ASP A 176 -10.94 -15.68 11.80
N GLU A 177 -10.74 -15.17 10.60
CA GLU A 177 -9.48 -15.37 9.87
C GLU A 177 -8.31 -14.69 10.60
N GLN A 178 -8.51 -13.51 11.18
CA GLN A 178 -7.48 -12.87 12.01
C GLN A 178 -7.08 -13.75 13.18
N LYS A 179 -8.07 -14.33 13.90
CA LYS A 179 -7.83 -15.27 15.01
C LYS A 179 -7.07 -16.51 14.55
N ALA A 180 -7.45 -17.08 13.41
CA ALA A 180 -6.78 -18.24 12.84
C ALA A 180 -5.31 -17.93 12.49
N ARG A 181 -5.03 -16.75 11.92
CA ARG A 181 -3.67 -16.32 11.59
C ARG A 181 -2.80 -16.01 12.82
N LEU A 182 -3.39 -15.46 13.88
CA LEU A 182 -2.68 -15.27 15.16
C LEU A 182 -2.32 -16.63 15.77
N ARG A 183 -3.25 -17.59 15.73
CA ARG A 183 -2.99 -18.96 16.18
C ARG A 183 -1.89 -19.63 15.35
N GLU A 184 -1.93 -19.50 14.01
CA GLU A 184 -0.87 -20.00 13.13
C GLU A 184 0.51 -19.46 13.52
N ARG A 185 0.60 -18.18 13.95
CA ARG A 185 1.87 -17.61 14.42
C ARG A 185 2.38 -18.26 15.71
N LEU A 186 1.48 -18.65 16.62
CA LEU A 186 1.83 -19.33 17.85
C LEU A 186 2.21 -20.80 17.62
N ASP A 187 1.51 -21.49 16.72
CA ASP A 187 1.71 -22.90 16.43
C ASP A 187 2.99 -23.15 15.59
N ARG A 188 3.55 -22.12 14.95
CA ARG A 188 4.70 -22.22 14.06
C ARG A 188 5.94 -21.53 14.63
N PRO A 189 7.00 -22.30 15.02
CA PRO A 189 8.23 -21.72 15.57
C PRO A 189 8.91 -20.69 14.65
N ASP A 190 8.84 -20.90 13.32
CA ASP A 190 9.38 -19.97 12.32
C ASP A 190 8.57 -18.67 12.19
N LYS A 191 7.41 -18.58 12.85
CA LYS A 191 6.53 -17.41 12.86
C LYS A 191 6.34 -16.78 14.24
N ASN A 192 6.83 -17.40 15.31
CA ASN A 192 6.66 -16.86 16.67
C ASN A 192 7.21 -15.45 16.81
N TRP A 193 8.29 -15.11 16.13
CA TRP A 193 8.87 -13.77 16.14
C TRP A 193 7.95 -12.66 15.56
N LYS A 194 6.91 -13.05 14.80
CA LYS A 194 5.89 -12.14 14.28
C LYS A 194 4.71 -11.96 15.22
N TYR A 195 4.62 -12.75 16.28
CA TYR A 195 3.52 -12.69 17.23
C TYR A 195 3.76 -11.56 18.23
N ASN A 196 2.73 -10.73 18.44
CA ASN A 196 2.73 -9.71 19.47
C ASN A 196 1.51 -9.95 20.40
N PRO A 197 1.71 -10.13 21.72
CA PRO A 197 0.59 -10.23 22.65
C PRO A 197 -0.41 -9.07 22.57
N GLY A 198 0.06 -7.86 22.29
CA GLY A 198 -0.78 -6.69 22.08
C GLY A 198 -1.78 -6.82 20.91
N ASP A 199 -1.49 -7.66 19.91
CA ASP A 199 -2.44 -7.92 18.82
C ASP A 199 -3.75 -8.56 19.35
N VAL A 200 -3.68 -9.32 20.45
CA VAL A 200 -4.85 -9.92 21.11
C VAL A 200 -5.65 -8.85 21.86
N ASP A 201 -4.95 -7.91 22.49
CA ASP A 201 -5.62 -6.80 23.20
C ASP A 201 -6.35 -5.87 22.22
N GLU A 202 -5.72 -5.58 21.07
CA GLU A 202 -6.35 -4.76 20.01
C GLU A 202 -7.59 -5.42 19.39
N ARG A 203 -7.67 -6.77 19.37
CA ARG A 203 -8.88 -7.48 18.93
C ARG A 203 -10.12 -7.15 19.76
N GLN A 204 -9.96 -6.80 21.02
CA GLN A 204 -11.10 -6.42 21.90
C GLN A 204 -11.78 -5.12 21.43
N HIS A 205 -11.09 -4.34 20.61
CA HIS A 205 -11.58 -3.09 20.02
C HIS A 205 -12.05 -3.26 18.57
N TRP A 206 -12.34 -4.51 18.11
CA TRP A 206 -12.67 -4.81 16.73
C TRP A 206 -13.70 -3.86 16.12
N ASP A 207 -14.86 -3.70 16.79
CA ASP A 207 -15.95 -2.88 16.26
C ASP A 207 -15.56 -1.39 16.19
N ALA A 208 -14.81 -0.91 17.16
CA ALA A 208 -14.29 0.47 17.15
C ALA A 208 -13.30 0.70 15.99
N TYR A 209 -12.46 -0.31 15.66
CA TYR A 209 -11.61 -0.25 14.47
C TYR A 209 -12.41 -0.28 13.17
N GLN A 210 -13.46 -1.12 13.07
CA GLN A 210 -14.31 -1.14 11.87
C GLN A 210 -15.00 0.22 11.66
N GLU A 211 -15.47 0.87 12.72
CA GLU A 211 -16.01 2.23 12.65
C GLU A 211 -14.94 3.25 12.24
N ALA A 212 -13.75 3.21 12.85
CA ALA A 212 -12.65 4.12 12.50
C ALA A 212 -12.23 3.98 11.04
N TYR A 213 -12.12 2.73 10.52
CA TYR A 213 -11.88 2.46 9.11
C TYR A 213 -13.00 2.99 8.23
N GLN A 214 -14.28 2.72 8.56
CA GLN A 214 -15.42 3.24 7.80
C GLN A 214 -15.33 4.76 7.62
N ILE A 215 -15.03 5.49 8.71
CA ILE A 215 -14.92 6.94 8.69
C ILE A 215 -13.71 7.39 7.84
N ALA A 216 -12.53 6.82 8.07
CA ALA A 216 -11.32 7.16 7.34
C ALA A 216 -11.50 6.93 5.83
N LEU A 217 -12.01 5.76 5.43
CA LEU A 217 -12.27 5.40 4.05
C LEU A 217 -13.20 6.38 3.34
N THR A 218 -14.31 6.74 3.99
CA THR A 218 -15.31 7.62 3.37
C THR A 218 -14.91 9.09 3.37
N ARG A 219 -14.16 9.54 4.38
CA ARG A 219 -13.76 10.94 4.52
C ARG A 219 -12.53 11.33 3.71
N THR A 220 -11.68 10.37 3.37
CA THR A 220 -10.40 10.63 2.69
C THR A 220 -10.27 9.94 1.32
N SER A 221 -11.31 9.22 0.83
CA SER A 221 -11.31 8.73 -0.55
C SER A 221 -11.61 9.89 -1.49
N THR A 222 -10.62 10.30 -2.28
CA THR A 222 -10.77 11.38 -3.27
C THR A 222 -10.66 10.82 -4.69
N PRO A 223 -11.08 11.55 -5.74
CA PRO A 223 -10.91 11.10 -7.12
C PRO A 223 -9.45 10.78 -7.49
N ASP A 224 -8.52 11.59 -7.01
CA ASP A 224 -7.09 11.52 -7.35
C ASP A 224 -6.30 10.59 -6.42
N ALA A 225 -6.80 10.34 -5.21
CA ALA A 225 -6.23 9.41 -4.25
C ALA A 225 -7.35 8.54 -3.62
N PRO A 226 -7.94 7.61 -4.39
CA PRO A 226 -9.03 6.78 -3.89
C PRO A 226 -8.53 5.70 -2.93
N TRP A 227 -9.43 5.28 -2.01
CA TRP A 227 -9.27 4.06 -1.27
C TRP A 227 -9.80 2.86 -2.05
N TYR A 228 -9.09 1.74 -1.90
CA TYR A 228 -9.53 0.42 -2.35
C TYR A 228 -9.64 -0.51 -1.16
N VAL A 229 -10.81 -1.13 -0.96
CA VAL A 229 -11.01 -2.15 0.07
C VAL A 229 -10.88 -3.52 -0.58
N VAL A 230 -9.82 -4.23 -0.19
CA VAL A 230 -9.46 -5.52 -0.78
C VAL A 230 -9.80 -6.63 0.20
N PRO A 231 -10.74 -7.55 -0.11
CA PRO A 231 -10.97 -8.76 0.66
C PRO A 231 -9.68 -9.54 0.87
N ALA A 232 -9.37 -9.93 2.11
CA ALA A 232 -8.04 -10.43 2.47
C ALA A 232 -8.03 -11.75 3.24
N ASP A 233 -9.18 -12.40 3.43
CA ASP A 233 -9.23 -13.75 3.98
C ASP A 233 -8.48 -14.73 3.06
N HIS A 234 -8.59 -14.53 1.76
CA HIS A 234 -7.77 -15.23 0.78
C HIS A 234 -6.49 -14.45 0.44
N LYS A 235 -5.36 -14.81 1.07
CA LYS A 235 -4.04 -14.17 0.84
C LYS A 235 -3.67 -14.08 -0.66
N TRP A 236 -4.00 -15.12 -1.44
CA TRP A 236 -3.72 -15.16 -2.87
C TRP A 236 -4.50 -14.09 -3.64
N TYR A 237 -5.76 -13.88 -3.27
CA TYR A 237 -6.61 -12.87 -3.90
C TYR A 237 -6.13 -11.45 -3.57
N ALA A 238 -5.83 -11.18 -2.30
CA ALA A 238 -5.33 -9.88 -1.88
C ALA A 238 -4.04 -9.50 -2.64
N ARG A 239 -3.11 -10.45 -2.83
CA ARG A 239 -1.89 -10.24 -3.61
C ARG A 239 -2.18 -9.92 -5.06
N TRP A 240 -3.03 -10.72 -5.70
CA TRP A 240 -3.45 -10.51 -7.09
C TRP A 240 -4.13 -9.15 -7.29
N ALA A 241 -5.05 -8.79 -6.38
CA ALA A 241 -5.77 -7.52 -6.46
C ALA A 241 -4.84 -6.31 -6.31
N VAL A 242 -3.93 -6.36 -5.32
CA VAL A 242 -2.97 -5.26 -5.12
C VAL A 242 -1.97 -5.15 -6.27
N GLN A 243 -1.49 -6.29 -6.81
CA GLN A 243 -0.66 -6.27 -8.03
C GLN A 243 -1.41 -5.61 -9.20
N GLY A 244 -2.67 -5.98 -9.39
CA GLY A 244 -3.50 -5.37 -10.42
C GLY A 244 -3.64 -3.86 -10.26
N LEU A 245 -3.87 -3.35 -9.04
CA LEU A 245 -3.93 -1.91 -8.76
C LEU A 245 -2.62 -1.20 -9.11
N LEU A 246 -1.48 -1.81 -8.76
CA LEU A 246 -0.16 -1.26 -9.10
C LEU A 246 0.11 -1.26 -10.61
N LEU A 247 -0.19 -2.38 -11.29
CA LEU A 247 -0.05 -2.49 -12.74
C LEU A 247 -0.85 -1.43 -13.47
N ASP A 248 -2.09 -1.20 -13.03
CA ASP A 248 -2.97 -0.24 -13.68
C ASP A 248 -2.52 1.21 -13.43
N ALA A 249 -2.01 1.50 -12.25
CA ALA A 249 -1.39 2.80 -11.98
C ALA A 249 -0.14 3.03 -12.85
N LEU A 250 0.74 2.03 -12.95
CA LEU A 250 1.94 2.12 -13.78
C LEU A 250 1.62 2.19 -15.28
N ARG A 251 0.63 1.44 -15.77
CA ARG A 251 0.13 1.55 -17.14
C ARG A 251 -0.45 2.93 -17.45
N THR A 252 -1.15 3.52 -16.48
CA THR A 252 -1.70 4.88 -16.60
C THR A 252 -0.59 5.94 -16.62
N LEU A 253 0.47 5.73 -15.83
CA LEU A 253 1.67 6.57 -15.88
C LEU A 253 2.42 6.42 -17.19
N ASP A 254 2.35 5.23 -17.83
CA ASP A 254 3.01 4.91 -19.10
C ASP A 254 4.50 5.33 -19.11
N PRO A 255 5.33 4.81 -18.18
CA PRO A 255 6.74 5.14 -18.14
C PRO A 255 7.46 4.56 -19.36
N GLN A 256 8.41 5.34 -19.94
CA GLN A 256 9.15 4.99 -21.14
C GLN A 256 10.63 4.83 -20.84
N TRP A 257 11.32 4.01 -21.65
CA TRP A 257 12.78 4.01 -21.61
C TRP A 257 13.31 5.38 -22.09
N PRO A 258 14.18 6.05 -21.31
CA PRO A 258 14.79 7.29 -21.76
C PRO A 258 15.65 7.05 -23.00
N ALA A 259 15.65 8.01 -23.92
CA ALA A 259 16.57 7.97 -25.04
C ALA A 259 18.03 8.11 -24.56
N ALA A 260 18.96 7.44 -25.24
CA ALA A 260 20.37 7.67 -24.97
C ALA A 260 20.75 9.14 -25.30
N ASP A 261 21.56 9.75 -24.46
CA ASP A 261 22.12 11.09 -24.64
C ASP A 261 23.48 11.10 -25.36
N TYR A 262 23.85 9.98 -25.96
CA TYR A 262 25.04 9.74 -26.74
C TYR A 262 24.72 8.96 -28.03
N ASP A 263 25.64 9.02 -29.01
CA ASP A 263 25.55 8.23 -30.26
C ASP A 263 25.87 6.76 -29.97
N VAL A 264 24.81 5.93 -29.94
CA VAL A 264 24.87 4.51 -29.60
C VAL A 264 25.75 3.74 -30.60
N ASP A 265 25.72 4.09 -31.90
CA ASP A 265 26.48 3.36 -32.92
C ASP A 265 27.96 3.75 -32.86
N ALA A 266 28.27 5.04 -32.64
CA ALA A 266 29.65 5.47 -32.39
C ALA A 266 30.26 4.79 -31.14
N GLU A 267 29.48 4.63 -30.06
CA GLU A 267 29.95 3.95 -28.84
C GLU A 267 30.11 2.43 -29.04
N LYS A 268 29.29 1.79 -29.85
CA LYS A 268 29.49 0.39 -30.24
C LYS A 268 30.81 0.18 -31.02
N GLU A 269 31.10 1.08 -31.99
CA GLU A 269 32.38 1.03 -32.75
C GLU A 269 33.57 1.26 -31.82
N ARG A 270 33.47 2.25 -30.92
CA ARG A 270 34.50 2.53 -29.93
C ARG A 270 34.77 1.34 -29.00
N LEU A 271 33.71 0.67 -28.52
CA LEU A 271 33.84 -0.53 -27.69
C LEU A 271 34.49 -1.70 -28.46
N ALA A 272 34.13 -1.90 -29.72
CA ALA A 272 34.67 -2.96 -30.53
C ALA A 272 36.19 -2.79 -30.83
N ALA A 273 36.73 -1.57 -30.66
CA ALA A 273 38.14 -1.25 -30.88
C ALA A 273 39.02 -1.47 -29.62
N THR A 274 38.42 -1.85 -28.45
CA THR A 274 39.15 -2.14 -27.19
C THR A 274 39.36 -3.65 -27.03
#